data_99ea8ccb854bf39b421974f4c67aee15
#
_entry.id   99ea8ccb854bf39b421974f4c67aee15
#
_cell.length_a   1.000
_cell.length_b   1.000
_cell.length_c   1.000
_cell.angle_alpha   90.00
_cell.angle_beta   90.00
_cell.angle_gamma   90.00
#
_symmetry.space_group_name_H-M   'P 1'
#
loop_
_entity.id
_entity.type
_entity.pdbx_description
1 polymer ?
#
loop_
_entity_poly.entity_id
_entity_poly.type
_entity_poly.pdbx_seq_one_letter_code
_entity_poly.pdbx_strand_id
1 'polypeptide(L)'
;MERITGTVSNAAASAGAATQLASKASITARHGGEASSRVVAMMEEITAHSCRIGDIIGVIDGIAFQTNILALNAAVEAARAGELGRGFAVVAAKVRSLAQRSAGAAREIKGLLASSAAAVEVGQREVA
;
A
#
# COMPACT_ATOMS: atom_id res chain seq x y z
N MET A 1 -58.06 -34.38 -21.70
CA MET A 1 -57.52 -33.04 -22.11
C MET A 1 -57.05 -32.18 -20.91
N GLU A 2 -57.68 -32.21 -19.79
CA GLU A 2 -57.30 -31.41 -18.57
C GLU A 2 -55.88 -31.60 -18.06
N ARG A 3 -55.32 -32.82 -18.08
CA ARG A 3 -53.94 -33.13 -17.59
C ARG A 3 -52.86 -32.46 -18.45
N ILE A 4 -53.08 -32.31 -19.76
CA ILE A 4 -52.11 -31.68 -20.67
C ILE A 4 -52.09 -30.16 -20.42
N THR A 5 -53.26 -29.54 -20.25
CA THR A 5 -53.38 -28.12 -19.96
C THR A 5 -52.71 -27.73 -18.66
N GLY A 6 -52.84 -28.55 -17.60
CA GLY A 6 -52.13 -28.33 -16.32
C GLY A 6 -50.61 -28.45 -16.45
N THR A 7 -50.14 -29.44 -17.24
CA THR A 7 -48.70 -29.62 -17.46
C THR A 7 -48.08 -28.44 -18.25
N VAL A 8 -48.80 -27.95 -19.28
CA VAL A 8 -48.35 -26.78 -20.06
C VAL A 8 -48.35 -25.51 -19.22
N SER A 9 -49.34 -25.31 -18.36
CA SER A 9 -49.39 -24.17 -17.43
C SER A 9 -48.24 -24.19 -16.45
N ASN A 10 -47.92 -25.33 -15.85
CA ASN A 10 -46.78 -25.47 -14.94
C ASN A 10 -45.43 -25.28 -15.65
N ALA A 11 -45.32 -25.77 -16.90
CA ALA A 11 -44.12 -25.55 -17.71
C ALA A 11 -43.94 -24.06 -18.04
N ALA A 12 -44.99 -23.36 -18.37
CA ALA A 12 -44.94 -21.90 -18.63
C ALA A 12 -44.56 -21.11 -17.38
N ALA A 13 -45.12 -21.47 -16.21
CA ALA A 13 -44.74 -20.83 -14.93
C ALA A 13 -43.28 -21.08 -14.59
N SER A 14 -42.78 -22.32 -14.79
CA SER A 14 -41.36 -22.67 -14.55
C SER A 14 -40.44 -21.94 -15.52
N ALA A 15 -40.80 -21.79 -16.78
CA ALA A 15 -40.05 -21.01 -17.76
C ALA A 15 -39.96 -19.52 -17.38
N GLY A 16 -41.10 -18.95 -16.91
CA GLY A 16 -41.13 -17.58 -16.40
C GLY A 16 -40.23 -17.36 -15.20
N ALA A 17 -40.27 -18.29 -14.24
CA ALA A 17 -39.37 -18.24 -13.07
C ALA A 17 -37.88 -18.37 -13.45
N ALA A 18 -37.56 -19.26 -14.40
CA ALA A 18 -36.19 -19.42 -14.92
C ALA A 18 -35.70 -18.12 -15.61
N THR A 19 -36.56 -17.48 -16.40
CA THR A 19 -36.20 -16.19 -17.04
C THR A 19 -35.94 -15.09 -16.02
N GLN A 20 -36.75 -15.00 -14.96
CA GLN A 20 -36.52 -14.02 -13.89
C GLN A 20 -35.21 -14.30 -13.13
N LEU A 21 -34.93 -15.58 -12.86
CA LEU A 21 -33.67 -15.96 -12.19
C LEU A 21 -32.46 -15.63 -13.05
N ALA A 22 -32.51 -15.93 -14.36
CA ALA A 22 -31.46 -15.58 -15.31
C ALA A 22 -31.24 -14.06 -15.38
N SER A 23 -32.30 -13.26 -15.41
CA SER A 23 -32.22 -11.80 -15.38
C SER A 23 -31.54 -11.29 -14.08
N LYS A 24 -31.95 -11.80 -12.92
CA LYS A 24 -31.32 -11.45 -11.64
C LYS A 24 -29.85 -11.84 -11.60
N ALA A 25 -29.49 -13.04 -12.07
CA ALA A 25 -28.13 -13.51 -12.15
C ALA A 25 -27.27 -12.59 -13.04
N SER A 26 -27.78 -12.19 -14.19
CA SER A 26 -27.11 -11.25 -15.10
C SER A 26 -26.84 -9.89 -14.45
N ILE A 27 -27.82 -9.32 -13.73
CA ILE A 27 -27.68 -8.07 -13.00
C ILE A 27 -26.62 -8.20 -11.91
N THR A 28 -26.67 -9.28 -11.13
CA THR A 28 -25.69 -9.54 -10.06
C THR A 28 -24.28 -9.70 -10.63
N ALA A 29 -24.12 -10.43 -11.73
CA ALA A 29 -22.85 -10.60 -12.41
C ALA A 29 -22.26 -9.26 -12.90
N ARG A 30 -23.11 -8.40 -13.47
CA ARG A 30 -22.71 -7.06 -13.91
C ARG A 30 -22.26 -6.19 -12.72
N HIS A 31 -23.01 -6.18 -11.63
CA HIS A 31 -22.63 -5.44 -10.42
C HIS A 31 -21.33 -5.99 -9.82
N GLY A 32 -21.12 -7.31 -9.87
CA GLY A 32 -19.87 -7.93 -9.47
C GLY A 32 -18.69 -7.44 -10.31
N GLY A 33 -18.84 -7.42 -11.63
CA GLY A 33 -17.83 -6.90 -12.56
C GLY A 33 -17.50 -5.43 -12.33
N GLU A 34 -18.51 -4.59 -12.10
CA GLU A 34 -18.31 -3.17 -11.78
C GLU A 34 -17.59 -2.97 -10.45
N ALA A 35 -17.92 -3.79 -9.46
CA ALA A 35 -17.24 -3.76 -8.17
C ALA A 35 -15.77 -4.20 -8.29
N SER A 36 -15.52 -5.25 -9.05
CA SER A 36 -14.18 -5.76 -9.37
C SER A 36 -13.32 -4.68 -10.05
N SER A 37 -13.86 -4.02 -11.07
CA SER A 37 -13.18 -2.93 -11.77
C SER A 37 -12.82 -1.75 -10.83
N ARG A 38 -13.70 -1.42 -9.88
CA ARG A 38 -13.39 -0.39 -8.88
C ARG A 38 -12.28 -0.81 -7.93
N VAL A 39 -12.25 -2.08 -7.55
CA VAL A 39 -11.16 -2.61 -6.69
C VAL A 39 -9.83 -2.54 -7.41
N VAL A 40 -9.77 -2.91 -8.68
CA VAL A 40 -8.53 -2.80 -9.49
C VAL A 40 -8.05 -1.36 -9.56
N ALA A 41 -8.95 -0.41 -9.85
CA ALA A 41 -8.60 1.02 -9.90
C ALA A 41 -8.06 1.53 -8.55
N MET A 42 -8.67 1.14 -7.43
CA MET A 42 -8.15 1.48 -6.10
C MET A 42 -6.79 0.88 -5.82
N MET A 43 -6.52 -0.33 -6.27
CA MET A 43 -5.20 -0.97 -6.12
C MET A 43 -4.11 -0.26 -6.94
N GLU A 44 -4.44 0.24 -8.14
CA GLU A 44 -3.53 1.07 -8.94
C GLU A 44 -3.19 2.39 -8.21
N GLU A 45 -4.19 3.02 -7.60
CA GLU A 45 -4.00 4.24 -6.82
C GLU A 45 -3.11 3.98 -5.58
N ILE A 46 -3.33 2.88 -4.86
CA ILE A 46 -2.49 2.45 -3.73
C ILE A 46 -1.04 2.24 -4.18
N THR A 47 -0.83 1.63 -5.35
CA THR A 47 0.50 1.43 -5.91
C THR A 47 1.19 2.76 -6.21
N ALA A 48 0.47 3.69 -6.84
CA ALA A 48 0.99 5.03 -7.14
C ALA A 48 1.37 5.80 -5.88
N HIS A 49 0.54 5.75 -4.83
CA HIS A 49 0.84 6.36 -3.54
C HIS A 49 2.03 5.69 -2.85
N SER A 50 2.14 4.37 -2.91
CA SER A 50 3.25 3.63 -2.34
C SER A 50 4.58 4.01 -2.99
N CYS A 51 4.60 4.19 -4.31
CA CYS A 51 5.77 4.70 -5.03
C CYS A 51 6.17 6.10 -4.54
N ARG A 52 5.21 7.03 -4.41
CA ARG A 52 5.48 8.38 -3.91
C ARG A 52 6.02 8.39 -2.48
N ILE A 53 5.47 7.54 -1.62
CA ILE A 53 5.99 7.37 -0.25
C ILE A 53 7.42 6.83 -0.31
N GLY A 54 7.72 5.90 -1.20
CA GLY A 54 9.06 5.38 -1.42
C GLY A 54 10.08 6.46 -1.78
N ASP A 55 9.70 7.41 -2.64
CA ASP A 55 10.53 8.56 -3.00
C ASP A 55 10.79 9.46 -1.79
N ILE A 56 9.75 9.76 -1.00
CA ILE A 56 9.88 10.57 0.23
C ILE A 56 10.81 9.88 1.24
N ILE A 57 10.67 8.58 1.41
CA ILE A 57 11.56 7.80 2.29
C ILE A 57 13.01 7.84 1.78
N GLY A 58 13.22 7.84 0.47
CA GLY A 58 14.54 8.05 -0.13
C GLY A 58 15.15 9.40 0.24
N VAL A 59 14.35 10.47 0.23
CA VAL A 59 14.79 11.80 0.67
C VAL A 59 15.11 11.81 2.17
N ILE A 60 14.30 11.17 3.00
CA ILE A 60 14.53 11.07 4.45
C ILE A 60 15.83 10.33 4.76
N ASP A 61 16.12 9.22 4.07
CA ASP A 61 17.39 8.50 4.21
C ASP A 61 18.58 9.37 3.80
N GLY A 62 18.45 10.14 2.73
CA GLY A 62 19.45 11.13 2.31
C GLY A 62 19.68 12.22 3.34
N ILE A 63 18.63 12.77 3.94
CA ILE A 63 18.73 13.76 5.03
C ILE A 63 19.42 13.15 6.26
N ALA A 64 19.06 11.93 6.62
CA ALA A 64 19.70 11.22 7.73
C ALA A 64 21.19 11.01 7.47
N PHE A 65 21.59 10.65 6.26
CA PHE A 65 22.98 10.54 5.88
C PHE A 65 23.72 11.87 5.99
N GLN A 66 23.16 12.96 5.44
CA GLN A 66 23.74 14.30 5.53
C GLN A 66 23.88 14.75 6.99
N THR A 67 22.85 14.50 7.81
CA THR A 67 22.86 14.81 9.25
C THR A 67 23.94 14.02 9.98
N ASN A 68 24.16 12.75 9.63
CA ASN A 68 25.24 11.94 10.19
C ASN A 68 26.62 12.52 9.86
N ILE A 69 26.83 13.00 8.63
CA ILE A 69 28.09 13.65 8.20
C ILE A 69 28.28 14.98 8.93
N LEU A 70 27.22 15.81 9.05
CA LEU A 70 27.27 17.06 9.82
C LEU A 70 27.65 16.81 11.28
N ALA A 71 27.02 15.83 11.90
CA ALA A 71 27.31 15.46 13.27
C ALA A 71 28.76 14.96 13.45
N LEU A 72 29.29 14.21 12.47
CA LEU A 72 30.68 13.80 12.48
C LEU A 72 31.65 15.00 12.40
N ASN A 73 31.36 15.93 11.47
CA ASN A 73 32.18 17.15 11.34
C ASN A 73 32.12 17.99 12.61
N ALA A 74 30.95 18.13 13.23
CA ALA A 74 30.78 18.82 14.50
C ALA A 74 31.58 18.13 15.64
N ALA A 75 31.60 16.80 15.68
CA ALA A 75 32.36 16.05 16.66
C ALA A 75 33.90 16.26 16.49
N VAL A 76 34.37 16.30 15.26
CA VAL A 76 35.77 16.58 14.93
C VAL A 76 36.17 17.99 15.39
N GLU A 77 35.34 19.00 15.09
CA GLU A 77 35.61 20.37 15.48
C GLU A 77 35.53 20.59 17.00
N ALA A 78 34.58 19.89 17.64
CA ALA A 78 34.52 19.86 19.11
C ALA A 78 35.79 19.26 19.75
N ALA A 79 36.35 18.19 19.17
CA ALA A 79 37.58 17.60 19.61
C ALA A 79 38.76 18.57 19.41
N ARG A 80 38.77 19.33 18.33
CA ARG A 80 39.78 20.34 18.03
C ARG A 80 39.78 21.52 19.04
N ALA A 81 38.59 21.84 19.56
CA ALA A 81 38.43 22.87 20.60
C ALA A 81 38.87 22.43 22.01
N GLY A 82 39.27 21.17 22.20
CA GLY A 82 39.72 20.64 23.47
C GLY A 82 38.66 20.69 24.58
N GLU A 83 39.04 21.14 25.77
CA GLU A 83 38.12 21.19 26.94
C GLU A 83 36.89 22.08 26.69
N LEU A 84 37.04 23.14 25.90
CA LEU A 84 35.91 24.04 25.54
C LEU A 84 34.87 23.37 24.62
N GLY A 85 35.27 22.34 23.89
CA GLY A 85 34.41 21.60 22.97
C GLY A 85 33.61 20.44 23.58
N ARG A 86 33.85 20.05 24.84
CA ARG A 86 33.25 18.84 25.44
C ARG A 86 31.74 18.82 25.39
N GLY A 87 31.06 19.94 25.66
CA GLY A 87 29.60 20.03 25.57
C GLY A 87 29.07 19.82 24.13
N PHE A 88 29.77 20.39 23.13
CA PHE A 88 29.44 20.21 21.73
C PHE A 88 29.68 18.77 21.24
N ALA A 89 30.71 18.10 21.72
CA ALA A 89 30.98 16.70 21.41
C ALA A 89 29.84 15.77 21.85
N VAL A 90 29.25 16.02 23.02
CA VAL A 90 28.10 15.25 23.52
C VAL A 90 26.88 15.48 22.62
N VAL A 91 26.60 16.72 22.23
CA VAL A 91 25.46 17.03 21.30
C VAL A 91 25.69 16.39 19.94
N ALA A 92 26.89 16.50 19.37
CA ALA A 92 27.23 15.88 18.09
C ALA A 92 27.05 14.36 18.13
N ALA A 93 27.45 13.68 19.20
CA ALA A 93 27.24 12.26 19.37
C ALA A 93 25.74 11.89 19.42
N LYS A 94 24.91 12.69 20.10
CA LYS A 94 23.45 12.51 20.16
C LYS A 94 22.79 12.71 18.81
N VAL A 95 23.17 13.76 18.07
CA VAL A 95 22.68 14.04 16.71
C VAL A 95 23.07 12.91 15.77
N ARG A 96 24.30 12.41 15.85
CA ARG A 96 24.76 11.27 15.05
C ARG A 96 23.94 10.01 15.33
N SER A 97 23.68 9.70 16.59
CA SER A 97 22.84 8.57 16.99
C SER A 97 21.40 8.71 16.44
N LEU A 98 20.83 9.92 16.50
CA LEU A 98 19.50 10.19 15.94
C LEU A 98 19.48 10.00 14.43
N ALA A 99 20.47 10.50 13.72
CA ALA A 99 20.59 10.32 12.27
C ALA A 99 20.66 8.83 11.87
N GLN A 100 21.45 8.05 12.58
CA GLN A 100 21.55 6.60 12.34
C GLN A 100 20.21 5.87 12.60
N ARG A 101 19.50 6.25 13.66
CA ARG A 101 18.15 5.71 13.94
C ARG A 101 17.15 6.11 12.86
N SER A 102 17.20 7.35 12.37
CA SER A 102 16.33 7.81 11.29
C SER A 102 16.60 7.04 9.99
N ALA A 103 17.86 6.82 9.63
CA ALA A 103 18.23 5.99 8.47
C ALA A 103 17.76 4.53 8.62
N GLY A 104 17.83 3.97 9.83
CA GLY A 104 17.31 2.64 10.14
C GLY A 104 15.81 2.56 9.93
N ALA A 105 15.04 3.51 10.47
CA ALA A 105 13.59 3.58 10.31
C ALA A 105 13.18 3.77 8.84
N ALA A 106 13.89 4.62 8.10
CA ALA A 106 13.64 4.81 6.65
C ALA A 106 13.79 3.50 5.87
N ARG A 107 14.83 2.72 6.15
CA ARG A 107 15.03 1.41 5.51
C ARG A 107 13.95 0.40 5.88
N GLU A 108 13.49 0.38 7.11
CA GLU A 108 12.40 -0.47 7.56
C GLU A 108 11.08 -0.13 6.83
N ILE A 109 10.74 1.16 6.73
CA ILE A 109 9.56 1.62 5.99
C ILE A 109 9.66 1.23 4.51
N LYS A 110 10.83 1.34 3.91
CA LYS A 110 11.06 0.93 2.51
C LYS A 110 10.81 -0.57 2.31
N GLY A 111 11.20 -1.40 3.28
CA GLY A 111 10.89 -2.84 3.27
C GLY A 111 9.39 -3.12 3.37
N LEU A 112 8.67 -2.40 4.23
CA LEU A 112 7.21 -2.52 4.36
C LEU A 112 6.48 -2.10 3.08
N LEU A 113 6.93 -1.03 2.43
CA LEU A 113 6.37 -0.59 1.14
C LEU A 113 6.54 -1.64 0.05
N ALA A 114 7.72 -2.27 -0.05
CA ALA A 114 7.96 -3.33 -1.00
C ALA A 114 7.05 -4.54 -0.77
N SER A 115 6.86 -4.94 0.49
CA SER A 115 5.93 -6.01 0.86
C SER A 115 4.47 -5.66 0.54
N SER A 116 4.06 -4.41 0.79
CA SER A 116 2.72 -3.92 0.46
C SER A 116 2.47 -3.90 -1.04
N ALA A 117 3.45 -3.45 -1.83
CA ALA A 117 3.34 -3.46 -3.29
C ALA A 117 3.19 -4.88 -3.85
N ALA A 118 3.94 -5.84 -3.32
CA ALA A 118 3.81 -7.24 -3.70
C ALA A 118 2.43 -7.82 -3.36
N ALA A 119 1.87 -7.48 -2.19
CA ALA A 119 0.53 -7.92 -1.79
C ALA A 119 -0.56 -7.33 -2.70
N VAL A 120 -0.44 -6.06 -3.09
CA VAL A 120 -1.36 -5.41 -4.04
C VAL A 120 -1.31 -6.07 -5.41
N GLU A 121 -0.11 -6.40 -5.92
CA GLU A 121 0.05 -7.09 -7.21
C GLU A 121 -0.60 -8.48 -7.21
N VAL A 122 -0.48 -9.24 -6.10
CA VAL A 122 -1.17 -10.52 -5.95
C VAL A 122 -2.69 -10.30 -5.96
N GLY A 123 -3.20 -9.36 -5.18
CA GLY A 123 -4.63 -9.05 -5.14
C GLY A 123 -5.20 -8.62 -6.49
N GLN A 124 -4.47 -7.85 -7.30
CA GLN A 124 -4.89 -7.49 -8.66
C GLN A 124 -5.05 -8.72 -9.57
N ARG A 125 -4.17 -9.71 -9.45
CA ARG A 125 -4.24 -10.95 -10.24
C ARG A 125 -5.41 -11.86 -9.84
N GLU A 126 -5.86 -11.81 -8.60
CA GLU A 126 -6.99 -12.62 -8.12
C GLU A 126 -8.35 -12.02 -8.49
N VAL A 127 -8.40 -10.73 -8.77
CA VAL A 127 -9.63 -9.98 -9.06
C VAL A 127 -9.84 -9.76 -10.57
N ALA A 128 -8.80 -9.88 -11.38
CA ALA A 128 -8.84 -9.78 -12.84
C ALA A 128 -9.27 -11.08 -13.50
#